data_201e672a394a97105fa550422c6c343e
#
_entry.id   201e672a394a97105fa550422c6c343e
#
_cell.length_a   1.000
_cell.length_b   1.000
_cell.length_c   1.000
_cell.angle_alpha   90.00
_cell.angle_beta   90.00
_cell.angle_gamma   90.00
#
_symmetry.space_group_name_H-M   'P 1'
#
loop_
_entity.id
_entity.type
_entity.pdbx_description
1 polymer ?
#
loop_
_entity_poly.entity_id
_entity_poly.type
_entity_poly.pdbx_seq_one_letter_code
_entity_poly.pdbx_strand_id
1 'polypeptide(L)'
;MIYQNNMEIKCIITDDEPIARKGLRRHIGKIDFLTIVGECEDAIQLNNMLNSVQADLLFLDIEMPDMSGLDFLESAQNTPKVIITSAYERYALRGYEFDVVDYLLKPISFSRFLKSVNKAHALMESTSKSEEPAYIFVKTEKQLKRLYLKEIQFIEGMENYIVIHTLTSKEIVHLRLKSILETLPAQIFMQVHRSFIVNLSYVQAIEGNLLIIGEHKIPVSRSLREEVYNCLLYTSPSPR
;
A
#
# COMPACT_ATOMS: atom_id res chain seq x y z
N MET A 1 -4.55 29.38 -8.82
CA MET A 1 -3.32 28.83 -8.19
C MET A 1 -3.65 27.42 -7.76
N ILE A 2 -3.12 26.42 -8.48
CA ILE A 2 -3.28 25.01 -8.13
C ILE A 2 -2.20 24.74 -7.08
N TYR A 3 -2.59 24.55 -5.83
CA TYR A 3 -1.70 24.01 -4.80
C TYR A 3 -1.42 22.56 -5.19
N GLN A 4 -0.33 22.30 -5.89
CA GLN A 4 0.27 20.96 -5.92
C GLN A 4 0.80 20.70 -4.51
N ASN A 5 0.14 19.80 -3.80
CA ASN A 5 0.64 19.24 -2.57
C ASN A 5 1.88 18.42 -2.93
N ASN A 6 3.06 19.03 -2.93
CA ASN A 6 4.30 18.35 -3.22
C ASN A 6 4.61 17.45 -2.01
N MET A 7 4.38 16.15 -2.17
CA MET A 7 4.69 15.15 -1.15
C MET A 7 6.22 15.14 -0.94
N GLU A 8 6.65 15.51 0.26
CA GLU A 8 8.05 15.44 0.66
C GLU A 8 8.38 14.00 1.08
N ILE A 9 9.44 13.42 0.51
CA ILE A 9 9.93 12.08 0.80
C ILE A 9 11.19 12.17 1.63
N LYS A 10 11.11 11.70 2.87
CA LYS A 10 12.24 11.63 3.81
C LYS A 10 13.08 10.41 3.50
N CYS A 11 14.36 10.62 3.17
CA CYS A 11 15.25 9.53 2.80
C CYS A 11 16.46 9.39 3.72
N ILE A 12 16.90 8.14 3.88
CA ILE A 12 18.15 7.78 4.54
C ILE A 12 19.11 7.22 3.49
N ILE A 13 20.37 7.59 3.57
CA ILE A 13 21.48 7.03 2.77
C ILE A 13 22.27 6.07 3.66
N THR A 14 22.44 4.82 3.21
CA THR A 14 23.27 3.84 3.92
C THR A 14 24.27 3.22 2.96
N ASP A 15 25.54 3.47 3.19
CA ASP A 15 26.66 3.05 2.34
C ASP A 15 27.96 3.22 3.14
N ASP A 16 28.84 2.26 3.20
CA ASP A 16 30.09 2.35 3.97
C ASP A 16 31.12 3.29 3.30
N GLU A 17 31.00 3.49 1.97
CA GLU A 17 31.88 4.37 1.21
C GLU A 17 31.47 5.86 1.33
N PRO A 18 32.29 6.74 1.96
CA PRO A 18 31.99 8.17 2.05
C PRO A 18 31.80 8.87 0.68
N ILE A 19 32.48 8.38 -0.35
CA ILE A 19 32.41 8.92 -1.73
C ILE A 19 31.05 8.60 -2.34
N ALA A 20 30.52 7.40 -2.12
CA ALA A 20 29.21 6.99 -2.60
C ALA A 20 28.09 7.79 -1.91
N ARG A 21 28.16 7.95 -0.57
CA ARG A 21 27.23 8.81 0.18
C ARG A 21 27.24 10.26 -0.33
N LYS A 22 28.44 10.83 -0.57
CA LYS A 22 28.56 12.18 -1.15
C LYS A 22 27.95 12.28 -2.56
N GLY A 23 28.09 11.25 -3.36
CA GLY A 23 27.48 11.15 -4.70
C GLY A 23 25.96 11.18 -4.63
N LEU A 24 25.35 10.34 -3.78
CA LEU A 24 23.91 10.30 -3.56
C LEU A 24 23.39 11.62 -3.00
N ARG A 25 24.04 12.19 -1.99
CA ARG A 25 23.70 13.51 -1.42
C ARG A 25 23.64 14.60 -2.50
N ARG A 26 24.61 14.62 -3.43
CA ARG A 26 24.63 15.57 -4.55
C ARG A 26 23.48 15.35 -5.51
N HIS A 27 23.03 14.11 -5.72
CA HIS A 27 21.90 13.82 -6.58
C HIS A 27 20.58 14.18 -5.90
N ILE A 28 20.41 13.82 -4.63
CA ILE A 28 19.23 14.13 -3.79
C ILE A 28 19.01 15.64 -3.71
N GLY A 29 20.08 16.41 -3.45
CA GLY A 29 20.00 17.87 -3.35
C GLY A 29 19.60 18.62 -4.62
N LYS A 30 19.36 17.91 -5.74
CA LYS A 30 18.80 18.48 -7.00
C LYS A 30 17.32 18.18 -7.17
N ILE A 31 16.69 17.46 -6.23
CA ILE A 31 15.32 16.97 -6.32
C ILE A 31 14.51 17.59 -5.19
N ASP A 32 13.57 18.44 -5.52
CA ASP A 32 12.83 19.27 -4.55
C ASP A 32 11.94 18.46 -3.58
N PHE A 33 11.50 17.26 -3.97
CA PHE A 33 10.64 16.42 -3.14
C PHE A 33 11.42 15.43 -2.25
N LEU A 34 12.77 15.44 -2.27
CA LEU A 34 13.60 14.56 -1.43
C LEU A 34 14.29 15.34 -0.32
N THR A 35 14.18 14.85 0.91
CA THR A 35 14.87 15.40 2.08
C THR A 35 15.67 14.30 2.79
N ILE A 36 16.99 14.52 2.96
CA ILE A 36 17.84 13.59 3.73
C ILE A 36 17.59 13.81 5.22
N VAL A 37 17.11 12.76 5.90
CA VAL A 37 16.87 12.75 7.34
C VAL A 37 17.94 11.97 8.12
N GLY A 38 18.81 11.24 7.40
CA GLY A 38 19.92 10.51 8.01
C GLY A 38 20.89 9.94 7.01
N GLU A 39 22.11 9.67 7.50
CA GLU A 39 23.15 8.95 6.78
C GLU A 39 23.79 7.92 7.73
N CYS A 40 23.99 6.70 7.24
CA CYS A 40 24.56 5.58 7.97
C CYS A 40 25.74 4.99 7.20
N GLU A 41 26.71 4.44 7.92
CA GLU A 41 27.89 3.80 7.37
C GLU A 41 27.78 2.28 7.35
N ASP A 42 26.80 1.74 8.10
CA ASP A 42 26.58 0.31 8.23
C ASP A 42 25.12 0.00 8.58
N ALA A 43 24.78 -1.28 8.56
CA ALA A 43 23.43 -1.79 8.84
C ALA A 43 23.02 -1.59 10.31
N ILE A 44 23.97 -1.55 11.24
CA ILE A 44 23.68 -1.37 12.68
C ILE A 44 23.25 0.09 12.95
N GLN A 45 23.97 1.05 12.37
CA GLN A 45 23.58 2.46 12.43
C GLN A 45 22.23 2.70 11.78
N LEU A 46 21.96 2.06 10.63
CA LEU A 46 20.67 2.12 9.96
C LEU A 46 19.55 1.60 10.88
N ASN A 47 19.72 0.42 11.47
CA ASN A 47 18.74 -0.15 12.38
C ASN A 47 18.43 0.78 13.56
N ASN A 48 19.46 1.36 14.17
CA ASN A 48 19.29 2.30 15.30
C ASN A 48 18.58 3.59 14.85
N MET A 49 18.90 4.08 13.66
CA MET A 49 18.30 5.29 13.13
C MET A 49 16.81 5.10 12.80
N LEU A 50 16.42 3.96 12.20
CA LEU A 50 15.03 3.65 11.90
C LEU A 50 14.14 3.54 13.14
N ASN A 51 14.71 3.24 14.31
CA ASN A 51 13.97 3.26 15.58
C ASN A 51 13.69 4.67 16.11
N SER A 52 14.38 5.69 15.60
CA SER A 52 14.28 7.08 16.11
C SER A 52 13.85 8.10 15.07
N VAL A 53 14.00 7.80 13.79
CA VAL A 53 13.71 8.71 12.68
C VAL A 53 12.71 8.03 11.73
N GLN A 54 11.63 8.73 11.41
CA GLN A 54 10.70 8.28 10.38
C GLN A 54 11.28 8.59 9.00
N ALA A 55 11.50 7.56 8.20
CA ALA A 55 11.93 7.66 6.81
C ALA A 55 10.91 6.96 5.89
N ASP A 56 10.81 7.47 4.67
CA ASP A 56 9.90 6.94 3.64
C ASP A 56 10.68 6.11 2.60
N LEU A 57 11.97 6.45 2.39
CA LEU A 57 12.82 5.84 1.36
C LEU A 57 14.23 5.59 1.91
N LEU A 58 14.77 4.40 1.63
CA LEU A 58 16.17 4.04 1.87
C LEU A 58 16.93 3.96 0.56
N PHE A 59 18.10 4.57 0.51
CA PHE A 59 19.16 4.20 -0.42
C PHE A 59 20.10 3.29 0.35
N LEU A 60 20.14 2.01 -0.03
CA LEU A 60 20.82 0.96 0.73
C LEU A 60 21.88 0.28 -0.11
N ASP A 61 23.13 0.39 0.32
CA ASP A 61 24.20 -0.40 -0.29
C ASP A 61 24.10 -1.88 0.12
N ILE A 62 24.51 -2.76 -0.77
CA ILE A 62 24.54 -4.21 -0.49
C ILE A 62 25.80 -4.59 0.27
N GLU A 63 26.96 -4.11 -0.16
CA GLU A 63 28.24 -4.53 0.40
C GLU A 63 28.66 -3.59 1.52
N MET A 64 28.28 -3.94 2.73
CA MET A 64 28.67 -3.24 3.95
C MET A 64 29.38 -4.19 4.92
N PRO A 65 30.27 -3.68 5.80
CA PRO A 65 30.90 -4.47 6.84
C PRO A 65 29.88 -5.12 7.79
N ASP A 66 30.22 -6.28 8.31
CA ASP A 66 29.50 -7.08 9.32
C ASP A 66 28.15 -7.64 8.84
N MET A 67 27.31 -6.85 8.16
CA MET A 67 26.00 -7.26 7.67
C MET A 67 25.73 -6.62 6.30
N SER A 68 25.45 -7.43 5.30
CA SER A 68 25.08 -6.92 3.99
C SER A 68 23.70 -6.23 3.99
N GLY A 69 23.47 -5.32 3.03
CA GLY A 69 22.15 -4.69 2.87
C GLY A 69 21.02 -5.69 2.62
N LEU A 70 21.30 -6.83 1.97
CA LEU A 70 20.31 -7.89 1.76
C LEU A 70 20.00 -8.64 3.06
N ASP A 71 21.01 -8.99 3.87
CA ASP A 71 20.82 -9.63 5.17
C ASP A 71 20.06 -8.70 6.12
N PHE A 72 20.30 -7.40 6.02
CA PHE A 72 19.51 -6.41 6.74
C PHE A 72 18.04 -6.48 6.33
N LEU A 73 17.72 -6.51 5.03
CA LEU A 73 16.33 -6.59 4.55
C LEU A 73 15.64 -7.90 4.96
N GLU A 74 16.37 -9.02 5.02
CA GLU A 74 15.83 -10.30 5.51
C GLU A 74 15.45 -10.24 7.00
N SER A 75 16.22 -9.51 7.79
CA SER A 75 16.02 -9.43 9.25
C SER A 75 15.06 -8.34 9.70
N ALA A 76 14.89 -7.29 8.91
CA ALA A 76 14.14 -6.11 9.29
C ALA A 76 12.63 -6.28 9.04
N GLN A 77 11.82 -5.85 10.02
CA GLN A 77 10.36 -5.78 9.88
C GLN A 77 9.95 -4.32 9.60
N ASN A 78 9.00 -4.12 8.68
CA ASN A 78 8.46 -2.79 8.34
C ASN A 78 9.52 -1.77 7.86
N THR A 79 10.34 -2.16 6.89
CA THR A 79 11.27 -1.23 6.26
C THR A 79 10.55 -0.19 5.39
N PRO A 80 11.08 1.05 5.31
CA PRO A 80 10.68 2.00 4.27
C PRO A 80 10.83 1.41 2.87
N LYS A 81 10.32 2.09 1.83
CA LYS A 81 10.62 1.68 0.45
C LYS A 81 12.12 1.77 0.20
N VAL A 82 12.67 0.79 -0.55
CA VAL A 82 14.11 0.64 -0.72
C VAL A 82 14.50 0.80 -2.18
N ILE A 83 15.54 1.59 -2.41
CA ILE A 83 16.33 1.62 -3.64
C ILE A 83 17.71 1.05 -3.29
N ILE A 84 18.03 -0.10 -3.86
CA ILE A 84 19.35 -0.71 -3.66
C ILE A 84 20.39 0.02 -4.49
N THR A 85 21.59 0.18 -3.93
CA THR A 85 22.80 0.62 -4.64
C THR A 85 23.87 -0.47 -4.56
N SER A 86 24.65 -0.72 -5.62
CA SER A 86 25.70 -1.73 -5.59
C SER A 86 26.71 -1.55 -6.72
N ALA A 87 27.93 -2.03 -6.52
CA ALA A 87 28.93 -2.13 -7.56
C ALA A 87 28.74 -3.34 -8.51
N TYR A 88 27.85 -4.29 -8.17
CA TYR A 88 27.75 -5.57 -8.86
C TYR A 88 26.34 -5.86 -9.39
N GLU A 89 26.23 -6.20 -10.67
CA GLU A 89 24.97 -6.56 -11.33
C GLU A 89 24.36 -7.88 -10.79
N ARG A 90 25.18 -8.80 -10.29
CA ARG A 90 24.75 -10.12 -9.84
C ARG A 90 23.69 -10.11 -8.73
N TYR A 91 23.63 -9.04 -7.94
CA TYR A 91 22.65 -8.90 -6.86
C TYR A 91 21.29 -8.36 -7.34
N ALA A 92 21.19 -7.89 -8.59
CA ALA A 92 19.93 -7.36 -9.11
C ALA A 92 18.80 -8.42 -9.10
N LEU A 93 19.12 -9.68 -9.35
CA LEU A 93 18.14 -10.79 -9.33
C LEU A 93 17.62 -11.06 -7.90
N ARG A 94 18.48 -10.99 -6.89
CA ARG A 94 18.07 -11.16 -5.48
C ARG A 94 17.26 -9.97 -4.96
N GLY A 95 17.49 -8.78 -5.47
CA GLY A 95 16.69 -7.60 -5.13
C GLY A 95 15.18 -7.76 -5.45
N TYR A 96 14.83 -8.57 -6.45
CA TYR A 96 13.42 -8.87 -6.76
C TYR A 96 12.69 -9.65 -5.67
N GLU A 97 13.40 -10.36 -4.80
CA GLU A 97 12.81 -11.13 -3.69
C GLU A 97 12.34 -10.22 -2.54
N PHE A 98 12.81 -8.96 -2.49
CA PHE A 98 12.58 -8.02 -1.36
C PHE A 98 11.61 -6.87 -1.66
N ASP A 99 10.82 -6.92 -2.73
CA ASP A 99 9.89 -5.83 -3.12
C ASP A 99 10.55 -4.43 -3.15
N VAL A 100 11.83 -4.37 -3.62
CA VAL A 100 12.54 -3.09 -3.73
C VAL A 100 11.99 -2.25 -4.89
N VAL A 101 12.01 -0.94 -4.71
CA VAL A 101 11.57 0.00 -5.74
C VAL A 101 12.43 -0.10 -6.99
N ASP A 102 13.74 -0.12 -6.81
CA ASP A 102 14.69 -0.15 -7.92
C ASP A 102 16.09 -0.57 -7.48
N TYR A 103 16.96 -0.80 -8.48
CA TYR A 103 18.36 -1.18 -8.30
C TYR A 103 19.26 -0.21 -9.09
N LEU A 104 20.24 0.41 -8.43
CA LEU A 104 21.17 1.36 -9.01
C LEU A 104 22.59 0.78 -8.99
N LEU A 105 23.15 0.56 -10.18
CA LEU A 105 24.53 0.13 -10.32
C LEU A 105 25.49 1.34 -10.19
N LYS A 106 26.51 1.21 -9.34
CA LYS A 106 27.58 2.21 -9.20
C LYS A 106 28.56 2.11 -10.42
N PRO A 107 29.02 3.24 -10.99
CA PRO A 107 28.75 4.62 -10.62
C PRO A 107 27.35 5.10 -11.06
N ILE A 108 26.60 5.69 -10.12
CA ILE A 108 25.21 6.08 -10.35
C ILE A 108 25.15 7.36 -11.20
N SER A 109 24.62 7.27 -12.41
CA SER A 109 24.36 8.45 -13.22
C SER A 109 23.11 9.19 -12.72
N PHE A 110 23.09 10.52 -12.89
CA PHE A 110 21.94 11.33 -12.45
C PHE A 110 20.65 10.93 -13.19
N SER A 111 20.73 10.58 -14.47
CA SER A 111 19.54 10.14 -15.24
C SER A 111 18.94 8.84 -14.69
N ARG A 112 19.79 7.89 -14.27
CA ARG A 112 19.33 6.63 -13.69
C ARG A 112 18.78 6.84 -12.29
N PHE A 113 19.43 7.68 -11.47
CA PHE A 113 18.94 8.11 -10.16
C PHE A 113 17.56 8.78 -10.27
N LEU A 114 17.41 9.76 -11.19
CA LEU A 114 16.14 10.47 -11.37
C LEU A 114 14.99 9.51 -11.74
N LYS A 115 15.26 8.55 -12.63
CA LYS A 115 14.25 7.54 -13.00
C LYS A 115 13.81 6.72 -11.79
N SER A 116 14.74 6.33 -10.93
CA SER A 116 14.50 5.54 -9.73
C SER A 116 13.67 6.29 -8.69
N VAL A 117 14.03 7.54 -8.39
CA VAL A 117 13.30 8.33 -7.40
C VAL A 117 11.93 8.77 -7.89
N ASN A 118 11.74 8.99 -9.19
CA ASN A 118 10.41 9.23 -9.76
C ASN A 118 9.52 7.99 -9.66
N LYS A 119 10.08 6.78 -9.80
CA LYS A 119 9.35 5.53 -9.57
C LYS A 119 8.92 5.41 -8.11
N ALA A 120 9.83 5.72 -7.16
CA ALA A 120 9.50 5.74 -5.73
C ALA A 120 8.39 6.75 -5.43
N HIS A 121 8.50 7.97 -5.94
CA HIS A 121 7.50 9.03 -5.76
C HIS A 121 6.11 8.59 -6.27
N ALA A 122 6.03 8.03 -7.48
CA ALA A 122 4.76 7.55 -8.03
C ALA A 122 4.13 6.41 -7.21
N LEU A 123 4.95 5.48 -6.68
CA LEU A 123 4.47 4.42 -5.80
C LEU A 123 3.94 4.98 -4.47
N MET A 124 4.63 5.96 -3.88
CA MET A 124 4.21 6.58 -2.63
C MET A 124 3.00 7.49 -2.81
N GLU A 125 2.90 8.24 -3.93
CA GLU A 125 1.70 8.99 -4.26
C GLU A 125 0.46 8.08 -4.43
N SER A 126 0.62 6.91 -5.03
CA SER A 126 -0.47 5.95 -5.15
C SER A 126 -0.90 5.41 -3.79
N THR A 127 0.04 5.24 -2.86
CA THR A 127 -0.22 4.80 -1.49
C THR A 127 -0.82 5.93 -0.65
N SER A 128 -0.34 7.17 -0.78
CA SER A 128 -0.87 8.34 -0.04
C SER A 128 -2.24 8.80 -0.56
N LYS A 129 -2.54 8.60 -1.86
CA LYS A 129 -3.91 8.76 -2.38
C LYS A 129 -4.87 7.72 -1.82
N SER A 130 -4.37 6.59 -1.27
CA SER A 130 -5.16 5.64 -0.50
C SER A 130 -5.35 6.05 0.97
N GLU A 131 -4.66 7.07 1.48
CA GLU A 131 -4.83 7.60 2.84
C GLU A 131 -5.88 8.71 2.96
N GLU A 132 -6.31 9.38 1.88
CA GLU A 132 -7.64 10.00 1.91
C GLU A 132 -8.65 8.86 1.93
N PRO A 133 -9.47 8.74 3.00
CA PRO A 133 -10.40 7.63 3.11
C PRO A 133 -11.32 7.66 1.89
N ALA A 134 -11.10 6.70 0.97
CA ALA A 134 -11.87 6.59 -0.25
C ALA A 134 -13.37 6.65 0.09
N TYR A 135 -14.13 7.46 -0.60
CA TYR A 135 -15.54 7.70 -0.33
C TYR A 135 -16.38 7.65 -1.62
N ILE A 136 -17.64 7.39 -1.46
CA ILE A 136 -18.66 7.54 -2.52
C ILE A 136 -19.71 8.55 -2.10
N PHE A 137 -20.30 9.23 -3.08
CA PHE A 137 -21.51 9.99 -2.86
C PHE A 137 -22.74 9.17 -3.26
N VAL A 138 -23.68 9.05 -2.34
CA VAL A 138 -24.96 8.39 -2.58
C VAL A 138 -26.12 9.37 -2.43
N LYS A 139 -27.08 9.31 -3.32
CA LYS A 139 -28.30 10.10 -3.24
C LYS A 139 -29.34 9.36 -2.43
N THR A 140 -29.51 9.77 -1.18
CA THR A 140 -30.63 9.33 -0.35
C THR A 140 -31.88 10.17 -0.69
N GLU A 141 -33.05 9.81 -0.13
CA GLU A 141 -34.28 10.57 -0.36
C GLU A 141 -34.17 12.07 0.03
N LYS A 142 -33.32 12.37 1.01
CA LYS A 142 -33.25 13.71 1.62
C LYS A 142 -32.04 14.53 1.20
N GLN A 143 -30.93 13.89 0.80
CA GLN A 143 -29.67 14.58 0.55
C GLN A 143 -28.67 13.73 -0.25
N LEU A 144 -27.65 14.39 -0.79
CA LEU A 144 -26.44 13.74 -1.28
C LEU A 144 -25.50 13.49 -0.08
N LYS A 145 -25.27 12.23 0.27
CA LYS A 145 -24.48 11.85 1.45
C LYS A 145 -23.14 11.25 1.02
N ARG A 146 -22.06 11.70 1.66
CA ARG A 146 -20.73 11.10 1.52
C ARG A 146 -20.61 9.93 2.48
N LEU A 147 -20.21 8.76 1.95
CA LEU A 147 -19.94 7.53 2.72
C LEU A 147 -18.51 7.10 2.48
N TYR A 148 -17.74 6.93 3.54
CA TYR A 148 -16.39 6.42 3.44
C TYR A 148 -16.41 4.91 3.21
N LEU A 149 -15.65 4.42 2.23
CA LEU A 149 -15.64 3.00 1.89
C LEU A 149 -15.22 2.11 3.07
N LYS A 150 -14.29 2.61 3.90
CA LYS A 150 -13.86 1.93 5.11
C LYS A 150 -14.97 1.77 6.18
N GLU A 151 -16.07 2.49 6.08
CA GLU A 151 -17.19 2.38 7.02
C GLU A 151 -18.27 1.43 6.51
N ILE A 152 -18.26 1.09 5.22
CA ILE A 152 -19.24 0.21 4.60
C ILE A 152 -18.88 -1.24 4.91
N GLN A 153 -19.75 -1.95 5.61
CA GLN A 153 -19.58 -3.36 5.94
C GLN A 153 -20.10 -4.27 4.82
N PHE A 154 -21.30 -4.03 4.35
CA PHE A 154 -21.91 -4.75 3.22
C PHE A 154 -23.06 -3.94 2.61
N ILE A 155 -23.48 -4.33 1.42
CA ILE A 155 -24.59 -3.72 0.70
C ILE A 155 -25.58 -4.82 0.35
N GLU A 156 -26.84 -4.59 0.71
CA GLU A 156 -27.96 -5.48 0.41
C GLU A 156 -28.80 -4.91 -0.74
N GLY A 157 -28.99 -5.71 -1.78
CA GLY A 157 -29.81 -5.36 -2.93
C GLY A 157 -31.26 -5.76 -2.75
N MET A 158 -32.15 -4.82 -2.92
CA MET A 158 -33.60 -4.99 -3.06
C MET A 158 -34.00 -4.75 -4.52
N GLU A 159 -35.25 -4.94 -4.88
CA GLU A 159 -35.70 -4.85 -6.28
C GLU A 159 -35.30 -3.54 -6.98
N ASN A 160 -35.59 -2.39 -6.35
CA ASN A 160 -35.38 -1.06 -6.94
C ASN A 160 -34.47 -0.14 -6.11
N TYR A 161 -33.94 -0.63 -4.99
CA TYR A 161 -33.06 0.11 -4.12
C TYR A 161 -32.00 -0.81 -3.48
N ILE A 162 -31.01 -0.21 -2.88
CA ILE A 162 -30.00 -0.88 -2.09
C ILE A 162 -30.00 -0.33 -0.68
N VAL A 163 -29.63 -1.17 0.28
CA VAL A 163 -29.36 -0.77 1.67
C VAL A 163 -27.86 -0.92 1.91
N ILE A 164 -27.20 0.20 2.17
CA ILE A 164 -25.77 0.24 2.51
C ILE A 164 -25.67 0.17 4.04
N HIS A 165 -25.09 -0.90 4.55
CA HIS A 165 -24.85 -1.09 5.97
C HIS A 165 -23.45 -0.58 6.31
N THR A 166 -23.40 0.46 7.16
CA THR A 166 -22.15 1.02 7.68
C THR A 166 -21.95 0.60 9.13
N LEU A 167 -20.82 0.95 9.71
CA LEU A 167 -20.53 0.72 11.14
C LEU A 167 -21.55 1.35 12.09
N THR A 168 -22.18 2.47 11.69
CA THR A 168 -22.99 3.30 12.57
C THR A 168 -24.43 3.49 12.06
N SER A 169 -24.72 3.23 10.80
CA SER A 169 -26.02 3.52 10.19
C SER A 169 -26.35 2.61 9.00
N LYS A 170 -27.59 2.71 8.54
CA LYS A 170 -28.05 2.09 7.28
C LYS A 170 -28.57 3.20 6.39
N GLU A 171 -28.14 3.17 5.12
CA GLU A 171 -28.54 4.15 4.12
C GLU A 171 -29.30 3.49 2.99
N ILE A 172 -30.51 3.97 2.69
CA ILE A 172 -31.35 3.50 1.60
C ILE A 172 -31.10 4.39 0.39
N VAL A 173 -30.77 3.76 -0.74
CA VAL A 173 -30.41 4.46 -1.98
C VAL A 173 -31.16 3.84 -3.15
N HIS A 174 -31.85 4.68 -3.94
CA HIS A 174 -32.51 4.24 -5.18
C HIS A 174 -31.47 4.00 -6.27
N LEU A 175 -30.87 2.81 -6.22
CA LEU A 175 -29.84 2.37 -7.17
C LEU A 175 -29.90 0.83 -7.25
N ARG A 176 -29.50 0.29 -8.41
CA ARG A 176 -29.36 -1.16 -8.57
C ARG A 176 -28.02 -1.65 -8.01
N LEU A 177 -28.01 -2.85 -7.45
CA LEU A 177 -26.79 -3.46 -6.89
C LEU A 177 -25.64 -3.54 -7.90
N LYS A 178 -25.94 -3.84 -9.17
CA LYS A 178 -24.93 -3.88 -10.24
C LYS A 178 -24.28 -2.52 -10.46
N SER A 179 -25.05 -1.44 -10.43
CA SER A 179 -24.53 -0.09 -10.70
C SER A 179 -23.59 0.40 -9.60
N ILE A 180 -23.87 0.09 -8.33
CA ILE A 180 -22.94 0.45 -7.27
C ILE A 180 -21.68 -0.42 -7.29
N LEU A 181 -21.78 -1.69 -7.64
CA LEU A 181 -20.62 -2.58 -7.76
C LEU A 181 -19.56 -2.04 -8.74
N GLU A 182 -20.00 -1.44 -9.86
CA GLU A 182 -19.10 -0.83 -10.85
C GLU A 182 -18.32 0.38 -10.32
N THR A 183 -18.78 1.00 -9.23
CA THR A 183 -18.12 2.15 -8.60
C THR A 183 -17.25 1.78 -7.41
N LEU A 184 -17.36 0.56 -6.92
CA LEU A 184 -16.62 0.09 -5.74
C LEU A 184 -15.30 -0.57 -6.16
N PRO A 185 -14.20 -0.39 -5.39
CA PRO A 185 -12.93 -1.03 -5.67
C PRO A 185 -13.02 -2.54 -5.44
N ALA A 186 -12.73 -3.32 -6.49
CA ALA A 186 -12.83 -4.78 -6.49
C ALA A 186 -11.86 -5.47 -5.49
N GLN A 187 -10.81 -4.78 -5.07
CA GLN A 187 -9.86 -5.27 -4.04
C GLN A 187 -10.48 -5.30 -2.64
N ILE A 188 -11.51 -4.50 -2.40
CA ILE A 188 -12.15 -4.34 -1.08
C ILE A 188 -13.55 -4.93 -1.08
N PHE A 189 -14.29 -4.77 -2.17
CA PHE A 189 -15.69 -5.18 -2.26
C PHE A 189 -15.89 -6.31 -3.25
N MET A 190 -16.64 -7.33 -2.80
CA MET A 190 -16.93 -8.49 -3.63
C MET A 190 -18.45 -8.80 -3.61
N GLN A 191 -19.02 -9.06 -4.78
CA GLN A 191 -20.38 -9.60 -4.85
C GLN A 191 -20.35 -11.08 -4.49
N VAL A 192 -20.98 -11.47 -3.39
CA VAL A 192 -21.02 -12.85 -2.89
C VAL A 192 -22.36 -13.56 -3.16
N HIS A 193 -23.38 -12.77 -3.44
CA HIS A 193 -24.71 -13.26 -3.74
C HIS A 193 -25.42 -12.31 -4.73
N ARG A 194 -26.45 -12.77 -5.43
CA ARG A 194 -27.26 -11.91 -6.32
C ARG A 194 -27.79 -10.65 -5.65
N SER A 195 -27.92 -10.69 -4.31
CA SER A 195 -28.43 -9.57 -3.49
C SER A 195 -27.41 -9.02 -2.49
N PHE A 196 -26.16 -9.46 -2.48
CA PHE A 196 -25.19 -9.00 -1.50
C PHE A 196 -23.83 -8.71 -2.11
N ILE A 197 -23.28 -7.53 -1.77
CA ILE A 197 -21.87 -7.14 -1.93
C ILE A 197 -21.31 -6.99 -0.52
N VAL A 198 -20.15 -7.56 -0.24
CA VAL A 198 -19.48 -7.46 1.07
C VAL A 198 -18.17 -6.72 0.96
N ASN A 199 -17.80 -6.00 2.01
CA ASN A 199 -16.45 -5.52 2.20
C ASN A 199 -15.65 -6.66 2.86
N LEU A 200 -14.65 -7.16 2.15
CA LEU A 200 -13.83 -8.30 2.57
C LEU A 200 -13.11 -8.08 3.90
N SER A 201 -12.77 -6.82 4.21
CA SER A 201 -12.11 -6.45 5.46
C SER A 201 -12.97 -6.67 6.72
N TYR A 202 -14.29 -6.81 6.57
CA TYR A 202 -15.21 -7.05 7.68
C TYR A 202 -15.65 -8.50 7.84
N VAL A 203 -15.20 -9.39 6.96
CA VAL A 203 -15.52 -10.82 7.07
C VAL A 203 -14.73 -11.42 8.24
N GLN A 204 -15.44 -11.90 9.26
CA GLN A 204 -14.86 -12.46 10.48
C GLN A 204 -14.71 -13.98 10.39
N ALA A 205 -15.67 -14.65 9.74
CA ALA A 205 -15.67 -16.10 9.60
C ALA A 205 -16.53 -16.55 8.40
N ILE A 206 -16.34 -17.81 8.01
CA ILE A 206 -17.18 -18.50 7.03
C ILE A 206 -17.77 -19.74 7.70
N GLU A 207 -19.09 -19.78 7.83
CA GLU A 207 -19.85 -20.91 8.35
C GLU A 207 -20.65 -21.58 7.22
N GLY A 208 -20.13 -22.66 6.66
CA GLY A 208 -20.77 -23.36 5.54
C GLY A 208 -20.86 -22.48 4.28
N ASN A 209 -22.02 -21.94 3.97
CA ASN A 209 -22.27 -21.01 2.86
C ASN A 209 -22.67 -19.60 3.34
N LEU A 210 -22.31 -19.25 4.58
CA LEU A 210 -22.62 -17.96 5.19
C LEU A 210 -21.31 -17.25 5.56
N LEU A 211 -21.20 -15.96 5.21
CA LEU A 211 -20.17 -15.04 5.71
C LEU A 211 -20.69 -14.37 6.99
N ILE A 212 -19.85 -14.32 7.99
CA ILE A 212 -20.16 -13.65 9.26
C ILE A 212 -19.52 -12.25 9.23
N ILE A 213 -20.35 -11.22 9.36
CA ILE A 213 -19.94 -9.82 9.46
C ILE A 213 -20.65 -9.20 10.65
N GLY A 214 -19.96 -9.06 11.78
CA GLY A 214 -20.59 -8.68 13.05
C GLY A 214 -21.69 -9.66 13.44
N GLU A 215 -22.92 -9.16 13.60
CA GLU A 215 -24.10 -9.99 13.92
C GLU A 215 -24.83 -10.52 12.65
N HIS A 216 -24.34 -10.15 11.46
CA HIS A 216 -25.00 -10.48 10.19
C HIS A 216 -24.45 -11.78 9.58
N LYS A 217 -25.36 -12.63 9.11
CA LYS A 217 -25.07 -13.87 8.37
C LYS A 217 -25.46 -13.68 6.91
N ILE A 218 -24.48 -13.50 6.03
CA ILE A 218 -24.68 -13.16 4.62
C ILE A 218 -24.50 -14.41 3.76
N PRO A 219 -25.50 -14.81 2.95
CA PRO A 219 -25.39 -16.00 2.13
C PRO A 219 -24.42 -15.80 0.96
N VAL A 220 -23.66 -16.86 0.67
CA VAL A 220 -22.79 -16.93 -0.54
C VAL A 220 -23.48 -17.85 -1.56
N SER A 221 -23.59 -17.38 -2.82
CA SER A 221 -24.10 -18.23 -3.89
C SER A 221 -23.17 -19.39 -4.19
N ARG A 222 -23.74 -20.54 -4.57
CA ARG A 222 -22.95 -21.75 -4.85
C ARG A 222 -21.90 -21.52 -5.94
N SER A 223 -22.24 -20.74 -6.97
CA SER A 223 -21.32 -20.40 -8.08
C SER A 223 -20.15 -19.50 -7.70
N LEU A 224 -20.25 -18.71 -6.64
CA LEU A 224 -19.21 -17.76 -6.19
C LEU A 224 -18.39 -18.28 -5.01
N ARG A 225 -18.73 -19.48 -4.50
CA ARG A 225 -18.13 -20.01 -3.28
C ARG A 225 -16.61 -20.17 -3.38
N GLU A 226 -16.10 -20.80 -4.45
CA GLU A 226 -14.67 -20.99 -4.65
C GLU A 226 -13.92 -19.67 -4.76
N GLU A 227 -14.48 -18.71 -5.50
CA GLU A 227 -13.90 -17.40 -5.70
C GLU A 227 -13.80 -16.63 -4.37
N VAL A 228 -14.86 -16.65 -3.54
CA VAL A 228 -14.89 -16.04 -2.22
C VAL A 228 -13.85 -16.69 -1.30
N TYR A 229 -13.78 -18.02 -1.28
CA TYR A 229 -12.79 -18.73 -0.45
C TYR A 229 -11.35 -18.39 -0.87
N ASN A 230 -11.06 -18.43 -2.16
CA ASN A 230 -9.73 -18.10 -2.67
C ASN A 230 -9.37 -16.65 -2.33
N CYS A 231 -10.28 -15.70 -2.52
CA CYS A 231 -10.04 -14.31 -2.18
C CYS A 231 -9.69 -14.12 -0.70
N LEU A 232 -10.44 -14.75 0.22
CA LEU A 232 -10.22 -14.61 1.65
C LEU A 232 -8.98 -15.35 2.17
N LEU A 233 -8.58 -16.48 1.55
CA LEU A 233 -7.37 -17.22 1.92
C LEU A 233 -6.09 -16.54 1.46
N TYR A 234 -6.12 -15.87 0.29
CA TYR A 234 -4.93 -15.21 -0.28
C TYR A 234 -4.80 -13.72 0.09
N THR A 235 -5.84 -13.10 0.66
CA THR A 235 -5.79 -11.71 1.17
C THR A 235 -5.50 -11.61 2.65
N SER A 236 -5.25 -12.71 3.35
CA SER A 236 -4.81 -12.66 4.75
C SER A 236 -3.43 -12.01 4.81
N PRO A 237 -3.24 -10.92 5.58
CA PRO A 237 -1.90 -10.49 5.93
C PRO A 237 -1.21 -11.66 6.63
N SER A 238 0.05 -11.93 6.26
CA SER A 238 0.88 -12.97 6.88
C SER A 238 0.75 -12.90 8.40
N PRO A 239 0.60 -14.03 9.11
CA PRO A 239 0.45 -14.02 10.56
C PRO A 239 1.67 -13.35 11.20
N ARG A 240 1.39 -12.49 12.17
CA ARG A 240 2.34 -11.75 13.02
C ARG A 240 3.30 -12.67 13.74
#